data_cb2601444aadefead304400bd32015f5
#
_entry.id   cb2601444aadefead304400bd32015f5
#
_cell.length_a   1.000
_cell.length_b   1.000
_cell.length_c   1.000
_cell.angle_alpha   90.00
_cell.angle_beta   90.00
_cell.angle_gamma   90.00
#
_symmetry.space_group_name_H-M   'P 1'
#
loop_
_entity.id
_entity.type
_entity.pdbx_description
1 polymer ?
#
loop_
_entity_poly.entity_id
_entity_poly.type
_entity_poly.pdbx_seq_one_letter_code
_entity_poly.pdbx_strand_id
1 'polypeptide(L)'
;MTCPSTKEDIRRIVLDAGACRVGFAAAGPVGDSTRRRYDSWIAGGRHAGMAYLGRYGDVRSDPRLLLDGAATVISCAFDYRPSRRHPLFADYSLGEDYHDVLRSRLTAAAEVICSRYGGLTRICVDTAPIRERYWAARAGVGVIGLNGLIIVDGIGSKVFLAEILWTGEVGPDLSRLADICMNCGACVRACPGRALGGDMTLDARSCNSYLTIEHRGDLPAGLSLDGRIYGCDICQDVCPHNRAAGSTAIAEFAPSDALMALD
;
A
#
# COMPACT_ATOMS: atom_id res chain seq x y z
N MET A 1 18.33 0.21 -32.18
CA MET A 1 17.57 0.24 -30.94
C MET A 1 17.95 -1.03 -30.16
N THR A 2 18.63 -0.90 -29.03
CA THR A 2 18.92 -2.04 -28.15
C THR A 2 17.61 -2.56 -27.60
N CYS A 3 17.35 -3.88 -27.71
CA CYS A 3 16.19 -4.52 -27.11
C CYS A 3 16.23 -4.26 -25.58
N PRO A 4 15.17 -3.76 -24.97
CA PRO A 4 15.14 -3.59 -23.51
C PRO A 4 15.35 -4.95 -22.84
N SER A 5 16.01 -4.95 -21.67
CA SER A 5 16.10 -6.19 -20.87
C SER A 5 14.68 -6.65 -20.50
N THR A 6 14.49 -7.97 -20.28
CA THR A 6 13.21 -8.55 -19.84
C THR A 6 12.63 -7.77 -18.66
N LYS A 7 13.46 -7.39 -17.71
CA LYS A 7 13.08 -6.61 -16.51
C LYS A 7 12.50 -5.24 -16.88
N GLU A 8 13.13 -4.51 -17.79
CA GLU A 8 12.67 -3.17 -18.18
C GLU A 8 11.42 -3.23 -19.06
N ASP A 9 11.24 -4.30 -19.86
CA ASP A 9 10.00 -4.50 -20.61
C ASP A 9 8.83 -4.82 -19.66
N ILE A 10 9.03 -5.69 -18.67
CA ILE A 10 8.03 -5.96 -17.63
C ILE A 10 7.70 -4.69 -16.86
N ARG A 11 8.70 -3.89 -16.47
CA ARG A 11 8.48 -2.60 -15.81
C ARG A 11 7.56 -1.70 -16.63
N ARG A 12 7.84 -1.57 -17.92
CA ARG A 12 7.03 -0.75 -18.83
C ARG A 12 5.61 -1.27 -18.95
N ILE A 13 5.40 -2.59 -19.09
CA ILE A 13 4.06 -3.20 -19.15
C ILE A 13 3.23 -2.80 -17.92
N VAL A 14 3.81 -2.84 -16.72
CA VAL A 14 3.09 -2.49 -15.49
C VAL A 14 2.91 -0.96 -15.35
N LEU A 15 3.87 -0.15 -15.81
CA LEU A 15 3.69 1.31 -15.88
C LEU A 15 2.58 1.69 -16.86
N ASP A 16 2.51 1.03 -18.02
CA ASP A 16 1.46 1.25 -19.04
C ASP A 16 0.07 0.83 -18.50
N ALA A 17 0.01 -0.08 -17.53
CA ALA A 17 -1.23 -0.40 -16.79
C ALA A 17 -1.65 0.69 -15.78
N GLY A 18 -0.88 1.78 -15.65
CA GLY A 18 -1.19 2.94 -14.82
C GLY A 18 -0.41 3.03 -13.50
N ALA A 19 0.52 2.12 -13.24
CA ALA A 19 1.37 2.23 -12.07
C ALA A 19 2.27 3.49 -12.18
N CYS A 20 2.41 4.23 -11.09
CA CYS A 20 3.30 5.39 -11.01
C CYS A 20 4.74 4.99 -10.59
N ARG A 21 4.91 3.80 -10.03
CA ARG A 21 6.22 3.22 -9.67
C ARG A 21 6.13 1.71 -9.70
N VAL A 22 7.20 1.07 -10.21
CA VAL A 22 7.32 -0.40 -10.27
C VAL A 22 8.72 -0.78 -9.82
N GLY A 23 8.80 -1.83 -9.02
CA GLY A 23 10.07 -2.38 -8.54
C GLY A 23 10.02 -3.90 -8.44
N PHE A 24 11.20 -4.51 -8.29
CA PHE A 24 11.37 -5.96 -8.29
C PHE A 24 12.13 -6.42 -7.04
N ALA A 25 11.63 -7.49 -6.43
CA ALA A 25 12.32 -8.17 -5.35
C ALA A 25 12.33 -9.69 -5.61
N ALA A 26 13.37 -10.37 -5.16
CA ALA A 26 13.35 -11.83 -5.14
C ALA A 26 12.29 -12.32 -4.15
N ALA A 27 11.44 -13.25 -4.58
CA ALA A 27 10.46 -13.87 -3.68
C ALA A 27 11.16 -14.76 -2.66
N GLY A 28 10.73 -14.68 -1.41
CA GLY A 28 11.31 -15.44 -0.31
C GLY A 28 10.72 -15.03 1.03
N PRO A 29 11.17 -15.64 2.13
CA PRO A 29 10.66 -15.28 3.44
C PRO A 29 11.03 -13.85 3.81
N VAL A 30 10.12 -13.16 4.49
CA VAL A 30 10.43 -11.86 5.07
C VAL A 30 11.52 -11.99 6.13
N GLY A 31 12.35 -10.94 6.29
CA GLY A 31 13.42 -10.98 7.28
C GLY A 31 12.90 -11.16 8.71
N ASP A 32 13.66 -11.89 9.54
CA ASP A 32 13.29 -12.26 10.91
C ASP A 32 12.89 -11.08 11.79
N SER A 33 13.57 -9.94 11.67
CA SER A 33 13.24 -8.73 12.42
C SER A 33 11.85 -8.20 12.07
N THR A 34 11.50 -8.23 10.79
CA THR A 34 10.16 -7.84 10.30
C THR A 34 9.10 -8.82 10.79
N ARG A 35 9.39 -10.13 10.76
CA ARG A 35 8.48 -11.15 11.28
C ARG A 35 8.23 -10.93 12.77
N ARG A 36 9.29 -10.85 13.58
CA ARG A 36 9.17 -10.62 15.05
C ARG A 36 8.42 -9.34 15.40
N ARG A 37 8.65 -8.24 14.65
CA ARG A 37 7.92 -6.97 14.88
C ARG A 37 6.42 -7.16 14.65
N TYR A 38 6.03 -7.85 13.59
CA TYR A 38 4.64 -8.13 13.29
C TYR A 38 3.99 -9.04 14.32
N ASP A 39 4.67 -10.12 14.70
CA ASP A 39 4.17 -11.07 15.67
C ASP A 39 3.97 -10.40 17.05
N SER A 40 4.91 -9.52 17.45
CA SER A 40 4.78 -8.71 18.66
C SER A 40 3.62 -7.69 18.58
N TRP A 41 3.36 -7.13 17.39
CA TRP A 41 2.24 -6.22 17.17
C TRP A 41 0.89 -6.95 17.28
N ILE A 42 0.80 -8.16 16.72
CA ILE A 42 -0.37 -9.04 16.86
C ILE A 42 -0.56 -9.46 18.31
N ALA A 43 0.50 -9.99 18.98
CA ALA A 43 0.46 -10.41 20.36
C ALA A 43 0.07 -9.28 21.33
N GLY A 44 0.47 -8.05 21.02
CA GLY A 44 0.09 -6.84 21.77
C GLY A 44 -1.35 -6.37 21.52
N GLY A 45 -2.14 -7.06 20.70
CA GLY A 45 -3.52 -6.69 20.37
C GLY A 45 -3.66 -5.37 19.61
N ARG A 46 -2.56 -4.84 19.06
CA ARG A 46 -2.55 -3.54 18.38
C ARG A 46 -3.31 -3.54 17.04
N HIS A 47 -3.68 -4.70 16.55
CA HIS A 47 -4.56 -4.89 15.38
C HIS A 47 -6.04 -4.69 15.71
N ALA A 48 -6.39 -4.46 16.97
CA ALA A 48 -7.77 -4.28 17.45
C ALA A 48 -8.70 -5.44 16.99
N GLY A 49 -9.88 -5.15 16.44
CA GLY A 49 -10.84 -6.14 15.96
C GLY A 49 -10.47 -6.85 14.65
N MET A 50 -9.38 -6.46 13.98
CA MET A 50 -8.96 -7.04 12.71
C MET A 50 -8.28 -8.41 12.89
N ALA A 51 -9.02 -9.39 13.45
CA ALA A 51 -8.49 -10.72 13.77
C ALA A 51 -7.94 -11.47 12.53
N TYR A 52 -8.39 -11.11 11.31
CA TYR A 52 -7.89 -11.66 10.06
C TYR A 52 -6.39 -11.37 9.85
N LEU A 53 -5.84 -10.31 10.44
CA LEU A 53 -4.41 -10.00 10.36
C LEU A 53 -3.55 -11.03 11.11
N GLY A 54 -4.10 -11.66 12.16
CA GLY A 54 -3.42 -12.75 12.85
C GLY A 54 -3.49 -14.10 12.13
N ARG A 55 -4.33 -14.20 11.09
CA ARG A 55 -4.45 -15.43 10.30
C ARG A 55 -3.37 -15.50 9.23
N TYR A 56 -3.04 -16.73 8.81
CA TYR A 56 -2.09 -16.96 7.71
C TYR A 56 -0.71 -16.35 7.93
N GLY A 57 -0.19 -16.40 9.17
CA GLY A 57 1.09 -15.81 9.55
C GLY A 57 2.27 -16.27 8.69
N ASP A 58 2.30 -17.58 8.37
CA ASP A 58 3.35 -18.15 7.51
C ASP A 58 3.21 -17.66 6.05
N VAL A 59 1.99 -17.65 5.51
CA VAL A 59 1.71 -17.14 4.16
C VAL A 59 2.05 -15.65 4.06
N ARG A 60 1.70 -14.85 5.09
CA ARG A 60 2.10 -13.43 5.16
C ARG A 60 3.62 -13.23 5.24
N SER A 61 4.31 -14.26 5.69
CA SER A 61 5.76 -14.22 5.87
C SER A 61 6.54 -14.78 4.69
N ASP A 62 5.89 -15.49 3.78
CA ASP A 62 6.54 -16.02 2.58
C ASP A 62 5.56 -16.05 1.38
N PRO A 63 5.72 -15.16 0.39
CA PRO A 63 4.82 -15.08 -0.75
C PRO A 63 4.84 -16.32 -1.65
N ARG A 64 5.86 -17.17 -1.54
CA ARG A 64 5.94 -18.46 -2.26
C ARG A 64 4.83 -19.42 -1.84
N LEU A 65 4.26 -19.23 -0.65
CA LEU A 65 3.07 -19.99 -0.20
C LEU A 65 1.76 -19.50 -0.84
N LEU A 66 1.80 -18.35 -1.54
CA LEU A 66 0.67 -17.85 -2.33
C LEU A 66 0.73 -18.33 -3.79
N LEU A 67 1.92 -18.49 -4.33
CA LEU A 67 2.16 -19.00 -5.68
C LEU A 67 3.37 -19.94 -5.62
N ASP A 68 3.12 -21.23 -5.84
CA ASP A 68 4.19 -22.22 -5.89
C ASP A 68 5.17 -21.88 -7.03
N GLY A 69 6.45 -21.98 -6.73
CA GLY A 69 7.52 -21.61 -7.66
C GLY A 69 7.69 -20.08 -7.88
N ALA A 70 7.01 -19.22 -7.11
CA ALA A 70 7.25 -17.78 -7.22
C ALA A 70 8.74 -17.45 -7.00
N ALA A 71 9.35 -16.79 -7.98
CA ALA A 71 10.74 -16.36 -7.95
C ALA A 71 10.86 -14.83 -7.82
N THR A 72 9.90 -14.09 -8.37
CA THR A 72 9.91 -12.63 -8.39
C THR A 72 8.63 -12.06 -7.78
N VAL A 73 8.79 -11.03 -6.94
CA VAL A 73 7.73 -10.11 -6.51
C VAL A 73 7.88 -8.83 -7.32
N ILE A 74 6.92 -8.52 -8.17
CA ILE A 74 6.80 -7.26 -8.88
C ILE A 74 5.87 -6.40 -8.06
N SER A 75 6.41 -5.41 -7.33
CA SER A 75 5.61 -4.50 -6.52
C SER A 75 5.37 -3.21 -7.28
N CYS A 76 4.16 -2.68 -7.21
CA CYS A 76 3.75 -1.49 -7.91
C CYS A 76 2.90 -0.57 -7.04
N ALA A 77 3.03 0.72 -7.30
CA ALA A 77 2.25 1.76 -6.65
C ALA A 77 1.39 2.50 -7.67
N PHE A 78 0.16 2.84 -7.28
CA PHE A 78 -0.81 3.56 -8.08
C PHE A 78 -1.24 4.81 -7.32
N ASP A 79 -1.01 5.99 -7.89
CA ASP A 79 -1.44 7.25 -7.32
C ASP A 79 -2.97 7.35 -7.30
N TYR A 80 -3.54 7.66 -6.13
CA TYR A 80 -4.99 7.85 -5.98
C TYR A 80 -5.39 9.27 -5.57
N ARG A 81 -4.49 10.22 -5.59
CA ARG A 81 -4.79 11.59 -5.15
C ARG A 81 -5.92 12.19 -5.96
N PRO A 82 -7.03 12.57 -5.31
CA PRO A 82 -8.19 13.09 -6.03
C PRO A 82 -7.96 14.52 -6.48
N SER A 83 -8.67 14.94 -7.54
CA SER A 83 -8.71 16.33 -7.98
C SER A 83 -9.52 17.24 -7.05
N ARG A 84 -10.48 16.68 -6.32
CA ARG A 84 -11.30 17.33 -5.30
C ARG A 84 -11.32 16.46 -4.06
N ARG A 85 -11.29 17.06 -2.88
CA ARG A 85 -11.29 16.34 -1.60
C ARG A 85 -12.61 16.53 -0.88
N HIS A 86 -12.99 15.55 -0.08
CA HIS A 86 -14.16 15.60 0.77
C HIS A 86 -13.76 15.72 2.26
N PRO A 87 -14.40 16.59 3.06
CA PRO A 87 -14.00 16.77 4.46
C PRO A 87 -14.27 15.54 5.33
N LEU A 88 -15.28 14.73 5.01
CA LEU A 88 -15.75 13.61 5.82
C LEU A 88 -15.13 12.26 5.43
N PHE A 89 -14.65 12.11 4.18
CA PHE A 89 -14.13 10.86 3.62
C PHE A 89 -12.62 10.94 3.38
N ALA A 90 -11.94 9.83 3.57
CA ALA A 90 -10.56 9.73 3.16
C ALA A 90 -10.43 9.70 1.62
N ASP A 91 -9.36 10.30 1.09
CA ASP A 91 -9.17 10.49 -0.34
C ASP A 91 -9.22 9.17 -1.14
N TYR A 92 -8.74 8.06 -0.55
CA TYR A 92 -8.72 6.77 -1.23
C TYR A 92 -10.10 6.18 -1.54
N SER A 93 -11.13 6.64 -0.85
CA SER A 93 -12.50 6.12 -0.97
C SER A 93 -13.40 6.96 -1.89
N LEU A 94 -12.87 8.00 -2.53
CA LEU A 94 -13.66 8.94 -3.31
C LEU A 94 -13.99 8.46 -4.73
N GLY A 95 -13.19 7.55 -5.29
CA GLY A 95 -13.37 6.97 -6.61
C GLY A 95 -14.02 5.59 -6.58
N GLU A 96 -13.86 4.85 -7.66
CA GLU A 96 -14.29 3.45 -7.77
C GLU A 96 -13.50 2.54 -6.82
N ASP A 97 -14.01 1.33 -6.57
CA ASP A 97 -13.35 0.34 -5.73
C ASP A 97 -11.96 -0.03 -6.33
N TYR A 98 -10.92 0.41 -5.63
CA TYR A 98 -9.54 0.19 -6.08
C TYR A 98 -9.17 -1.30 -6.20
N HIS A 99 -9.83 -2.20 -5.46
CA HIS A 99 -9.58 -3.62 -5.59
C HIS A 99 -9.93 -4.11 -7.00
N ASP A 100 -11.05 -3.69 -7.54
CA ASP A 100 -11.53 -4.09 -8.86
C ASP A 100 -10.73 -3.40 -9.96
N VAL A 101 -10.49 -2.09 -9.81
CA VAL A 101 -9.68 -1.31 -10.75
C VAL A 101 -8.27 -1.90 -10.89
N LEU A 102 -7.57 -2.11 -9.78
CA LEU A 102 -6.20 -2.62 -9.82
C LEU A 102 -6.13 -4.08 -10.28
N ARG A 103 -7.07 -4.93 -9.87
CA ARG A 103 -7.13 -6.31 -10.36
C ARG A 103 -7.32 -6.36 -11.87
N SER A 104 -8.24 -5.58 -12.41
CA SER A 104 -8.49 -5.52 -13.85
C SER A 104 -7.24 -5.11 -14.62
N ARG A 105 -6.61 -4.00 -14.22
CA ARG A 105 -5.41 -3.45 -14.86
C ARG A 105 -4.22 -4.41 -14.79
N LEU A 106 -3.99 -5.00 -13.61
CA LEU A 106 -2.88 -5.92 -13.39
C LEU A 106 -3.11 -7.30 -14.01
N THR A 107 -4.37 -7.75 -14.19
CA THR A 107 -4.66 -8.98 -14.94
C THR A 107 -4.21 -8.84 -16.38
N ALA A 108 -4.56 -7.75 -17.06
CA ALA A 108 -4.11 -7.49 -18.42
C ALA A 108 -2.57 -7.43 -18.52
N ALA A 109 -1.91 -6.76 -17.58
CA ALA A 109 -0.45 -6.70 -17.54
C ALA A 109 0.18 -8.09 -17.32
N ALA A 110 -0.37 -8.89 -16.41
CA ALA A 110 0.10 -10.23 -16.09
C ALA A 110 -0.06 -11.20 -17.28
N GLU A 111 -1.15 -11.09 -18.02
CA GLU A 111 -1.37 -11.88 -19.26
C GLU A 111 -0.29 -11.57 -20.31
N VAL A 112 0.05 -10.30 -20.50
CA VAL A 112 1.13 -9.89 -21.41
C VAL A 112 2.47 -10.43 -20.93
N ILE A 113 2.78 -10.35 -19.63
CA ILE A 113 4.01 -10.90 -19.05
C ILE A 113 4.10 -12.41 -19.29
N CYS A 114 3.05 -13.17 -18.95
CA CYS A 114 3.01 -14.62 -19.15
C CYS A 114 3.11 -15.01 -20.63
N SER A 115 2.45 -14.27 -21.52
CA SER A 115 2.50 -14.53 -22.97
C SER A 115 3.91 -14.31 -23.54
N ARG A 116 4.65 -13.31 -23.04
CA ARG A 116 5.99 -12.98 -23.57
C ARG A 116 7.12 -13.78 -22.93
N TYR A 117 7.01 -14.05 -21.65
CA TYR A 117 8.11 -14.58 -20.85
C TYR A 117 7.79 -15.93 -20.20
N GLY A 118 6.56 -16.42 -20.36
CA GLY A 118 6.12 -17.66 -19.73
C GLY A 118 5.90 -17.51 -18.23
N GLY A 119 5.76 -18.66 -17.58
CA GLY A 119 5.54 -18.73 -16.13
C GLY A 119 4.08 -18.50 -15.71
N LEU A 120 3.88 -18.52 -14.40
CA LEU A 120 2.60 -18.28 -13.75
C LEU A 120 2.66 -16.98 -12.97
N THR A 121 1.52 -16.32 -12.82
CA THR A 121 1.37 -15.11 -12.03
C THR A 121 0.25 -15.22 -11.02
N ARG A 122 0.38 -14.49 -9.92
CA ARG A 122 -0.72 -14.25 -8.97
C ARG A 122 -0.73 -12.78 -8.59
N ILE A 123 -1.87 -12.13 -8.77
CA ILE A 123 -2.10 -10.74 -8.40
C ILE A 123 -2.56 -10.68 -6.94
N CYS A 124 -1.94 -9.79 -6.17
CA CYS A 124 -2.26 -9.51 -4.79
C CYS A 124 -2.60 -8.02 -4.67
N VAL A 125 -3.82 -7.72 -4.21
CA VAL A 125 -4.30 -6.37 -3.91
C VAL A 125 -5.03 -6.44 -2.58
N ASP A 126 -4.50 -5.80 -1.55
CA ASP A 126 -5.02 -5.63 -0.19
C ASP A 126 -5.51 -6.92 0.50
N THR A 127 -6.53 -7.59 -0.04
CA THR A 127 -7.17 -8.77 0.58
C THR A 127 -6.31 -10.03 0.59
N ALA A 128 -5.24 -10.08 -0.21
CA ALA A 128 -4.30 -11.19 -0.16
C ALA A 128 -3.44 -11.14 1.12
N PRO A 129 -3.12 -12.31 1.73
CA PRO A 129 -2.28 -12.36 2.92
C PRO A 129 -0.80 -12.14 2.57
N ILE A 130 -0.46 -10.97 2.03
CA ILE A 130 0.90 -10.53 1.70
C ILE A 130 1.21 -9.22 2.45
N ARG A 131 2.47 -8.94 2.69
CA ARG A 131 2.92 -7.69 3.34
C ARG A 131 3.32 -6.66 2.29
N GLU A 132 2.35 -6.04 1.63
CA GLU A 132 2.55 -5.12 0.51
C GLU A 132 3.60 -4.05 0.80
N ARG A 133 3.49 -3.33 1.92
CA ARG A 133 4.46 -2.27 2.29
C ARG A 133 5.89 -2.79 2.46
N TYR A 134 6.05 -4.02 2.96
CA TYR A 134 7.36 -4.65 3.05
C TYR A 134 7.93 -4.93 1.65
N TRP A 135 7.12 -5.51 0.77
CA TRP A 135 7.55 -5.84 -0.57
C TRP A 135 7.79 -4.59 -1.41
N ALA A 136 6.97 -3.56 -1.29
CA ALA A 136 7.19 -2.27 -1.93
C ALA A 136 8.53 -1.64 -1.52
N ALA A 137 8.87 -1.68 -0.22
CA ALA A 137 10.16 -1.19 0.25
C ALA A 137 11.33 -2.07 -0.25
N ARG A 138 11.18 -3.40 -0.23
CA ARG A 138 12.19 -4.35 -0.72
C ARG A 138 12.45 -4.22 -2.22
N ALA A 139 11.39 -3.95 -2.99
CA ALA A 139 11.45 -3.76 -4.43
C ALA A 139 11.92 -2.34 -4.84
N GLY A 140 12.18 -1.44 -3.89
CA GLY A 140 12.62 -0.08 -4.20
C GLY A 140 11.51 0.84 -4.73
N VAL A 141 10.24 0.50 -4.49
CA VAL A 141 9.08 1.34 -4.85
C VAL A 141 9.01 2.58 -3.97
N GLY A 142 9.31 2.44 -2.68
CA GLY A 142 9.30 3.53 -1.72
C GLY A 142 9.92 3.14 -0.38
N VAL A 143 9.80 4.01 0.62
CA VAL A 143 10.23 3.75 2.01
C VAL A 143 9.02 3.76 2.95
N ILE A 144 9.10 2.99 4.02
CA ILE A 144 8.07 3.02 5.06
C ILE A 144 8.33 4.24 5.96
N GLY A 145 7.38 5.18 5.98
CA GLY A 145 7.44 6.38 6.82
C GLY A 145 7.08 6.12 8.29
N LEU A 146 7.27 7.13 9.14
CA LEU A 146 6.90 7.07 10.56
C LEU A 146 5.42 6.78 10.80
N ASN A 147 4.55 7.12 9.84
CA ASN A 147 3.11 6.78 9.88
C ASN A 147 2.81 5.35 9.43
N GLY A 148 3.83 4.55 9.10
CA GLY A 148 3.69 3.18 8.65
C GLY A 148 3.23 3.01 7.20
N LEU A 149 3.08 4.09 6.43
CA LEU A 149 2.72 4.05 5.01
C LEU A 149 3.96 4.11 4.12
N ILE A 150 3.83 3.62 2.89
CA ILE A 150 4.86 3.81 1.87
C ILE A 150 4.90 5.28 1.44
N ILE A 151 6.10 5.82 1.32
CA ILE A 151 6.37 7.12 0.69
C ILE A 151 7.15 6.85 -0.58
N VAL A 152 6.55 7.16 -1.72
CA VAL A 152 7.17 7.06 -3.04
C VAL A 152 7.80 8.41 -3.38
N ASP A 153 9.08 8.40 -3.75
CA ASP A 153 9.83 9.61 -4.04
C ASP A 153 9.19 10.43 -5.18
N GLY A 154 9.00 11.73 -4.94
CA GLY A 154 8.36 12.67 -5.87
C GLY A 154 6.83 12.50 -6.01
N ILE A 155 6.23 11.48 -5.35
CA ILE A 155 4.79 11.20 -5.44
C ILE A 155 4.12 11.35 -4.08
N GLY A 156 4.75 10.87 -2.99
CA GLY A 156 4.19 10.90 -1.65
C GLY A 156 3.62 9.56 -1.21
N SER A 157 2.70 9.57 -0.25
CA SER A 157 2.14 8.35 0.36
C SER A 157 0.69 8.04 -0.03
N LYS A 158 0.06 8.87 -0.87
CA LYS A 158 -1.30 8.63 -1.35
C LYS A 158 -1.27 7.71 -2.57
N VAL A 159 -0.84 6.47 -2.32
CA VAL A 159 -0.72 5.41 -3.32
C VAL A 159 -1.34 4.12 -2.81
N PHE A 160 -2.05 3.42 -3.69
CA PHE A 160 -2.37 2.02 -3.51
C PHE A 160 -1.17 1.17 -3.87
N LEU A 161 -1.02 0.05 -3.18
CA LEU A 161 0.00 -0.94 -3.49
C LEU A 161 -0.64 -2.19 -4.09
N ALA A 162 0.11 -2.86 -4.93
CA ALA A 162 -0.25 -4.18 -5.42
C ALA A 162 1.02 -4.96 -5.77
N GLU A 163 0.94 -6.28 -5.73
CA GLU A 163 2.01 -7.16 -6.16
C GLU A 163 1.52 -8.13 -7.24
N ILE A 164 2.40 -8.38 -8.22
CA ILE A 164 2.33 -9.54 -9.10
C ILE A 164 3.42 -10.50 -8.64
N LEU A 165 3.02 -11.63 -8.06
CA LEU A 165 3.93 -12.76 -7.86
C LEU A 165 4.13 -13.44 -9.21
N TRP A 166 5.36 -13.76 -9.57
CA TRP A 166 5.68 -14.39 -10.85
C TRP A 166 6.70 -15.52 -10.66
N THR A 167 6.50 -16.64 -11.35
CA THR A 167 7.43 -17.78 -11.30
C THR A 167 8.68 -17.58 -12.16
N GLY A 168 8.67 -16.61 -13.08
CA GLY A 168 9.88 -16.22 -13.81
C GLY A 168 10.82 -15.40 -12.92
N GLU A 169 12.09 -15.39 -13.30
CA GLU A 169 13.16 -14.76 -12.53
C GLU A 169 13.72 -13.54 -13.26
N VAL A 170 13.75 -12.40 -12.54
CA VAL A 170 14.54 -11.22 -12.90
C VAL A 170 15.29 -10.72 -11.68
N GLY A 171 16.46 -10.13 -11.89
CA GLY A 171 17.25 -9.59 -10.78
C GLY A 171 16.49 -8.54 -9.99
N PRO A 172 16.60 -8.49 -8.65
CA PRO A 172 15.96 -7.49 -7.82
C PRO A 172 16.44 -6.08 -8.15
N ASP A 173 15.61 -5.07 -7.85
CA ASP A 173 16.08 -3.70 -7.82
C ASP A 173 16.90 -3.47 -6.55
N LEU A 174 18.00 -2.73 -6.69
CA LEU A 174 18.74 -2.29 -5.53
C LEU A 174 17.95 -1.17 -4.84
N SER A 175 17.48 -1.42 -3.63
CA SER A 175 16.88 -0.37 -2.81
C SER A 175 17.95 0.68 -2.48
N ARG A 176 17.98 1.78 -3.23
CA ARG A 176 18.83 2.96 -2.97
C ARG A 176 18.08 4.06 -2.24
N LEU A 177 16.89 3.75 -1.74
CA LEU A 177 16.01 4.72 -1.09
C LEU A 177 16.43 4.89 0.37
N ALA A 178 17.57 5.56 0.59
CA ALA A 178 17.94 6.03 1.93
C ALA A 178 17.12 7.29 2.25
N ASP A 179 16.50 7.29 3.44
CA ASP A 179 16.01 8.48 4.15
C ASP A 179 15.01 9.43 3.43
N ILE A 180 14.13 8.92 2.55
CA ILE A 180 13.03 9.74 2.03
C ILE A 180 12.19 10.27 3.21
N CYS A 181 11.83 9.44 4.20
CA CYS A 181 11.17 9.91 5.40
C CYS A 181 12.13 10.73 6.27
N MET A 182 11.96 12.06 6.29
CA MET A 182 12.80 12.98 7.06
C MET A 182 12.68 12.84 8.58
N ASN A 183 11.95 11.86 9.09
CA ASN A 183 11.68 11.63 10.51
C ASN A 183 11.22 12.91 11.27
N CYS A 184 10.53 13.82 10.58
CA CYS A 184 10.12 15.12 11.15
C CYS A 184 9.04 15.02 12.23
N GLY A 185 8.39 13.86 12.40
CA GLY A 185 7.36 13.61 13.41
C GLY A 185 6.02 14.32 13.18
N ALA A 186 5.83 15.04 12.08
CA ALA A 186 4.58 15.78 11.83
C ALA A 186 3.34 14.87 11.86
N CYS A 187 3.40 13.69 11.24
CA CYS A 187 2.33 12.71 11.24
C CYS A 187 1.99 12.19 12.64
N VAL A 188 3.01 11.98 13.48
CA VAL A 188 2.84 11.52 14.87
C VAL A 188 2.15 12.59 15.71
N ARG A 189 2.59 13.84 15.60
CA ARG A 189 1.99 14.97 16.36
C ARG A 189 0.57 15.31 15.93
N ALA A 190 0.28 15.14 14.65
CA ALA A 190 -1.05 15.47 14.10
C ALA A 190 -2.08 14.35 14.28
N CYS A 191 -1.68 13.14 14.69
CA CYS A 191 -2.59 12.01 14.84
C CYS A 191 -3.60 12.27 15.97
N PRO A 192 -4.91 12.44 15.71
CA PRO A 192 -5.89 12.79 16.71
C PRO A 192 -6.05 11.73 17.79
N GLY A 193 -6.04 10.45 17.40
CA GLY A 193 -6.11 9.32 18.33
C GLY A 193 -4.75 8.94 18.93
N ARG A 194 -3.65 9.66 18.63
CA ARG A 194 -2.28 9.30 19.06
C ARG A 194 -1.91 7.84 18.76
N ALA A 195 -2.42 7.33 17.65
CA ALA A 195 -2.25 5.93 17.25
C ALA A 195 -0.83 5.60 16.75
N LEU A 196 -0.03 6.61 16.42
CA LEU A 196 1.32 6.44 15.85
C LEU A 196 2.38 6.48 16.94
N GLY A 197 3.18 5.41 17.05
CA GLY A 197 4.22 5.29 18.08
C GLY A 197 5.50 6.09 17.80
N GLY A 198 5.68 6.64 16.58
CA GLY A 198 6.90 7.33 16.18
C GLY A 198 8.07 6.40 15.81
N ASP A 199 7.81 5.09 15.79
CA ASP A 199 8.76 4.01 15.46
C ASP A 199 8.26 3.15 14.29
N MET A 200 7.45 3.73 13.41
CA MET A 200 6.74 3.04 12.32
C MET A 200 5.70 2.02 12.81
N THR A 201 5.27 2.12 14.07
CA THR A 201 4.18 1.30 14.61
C THR A 201 2.88 2.08 14.68
N LEU A 202 1.77 1.36 14.55
CA LEU A 202 0.41 1.86 14.65
C LEU A 202 -0.34 1.04 15.69
N ASP A 203 -1.07 1.69 16.58
CA ASP A 203 -2.09 1.07 17.41
C ASP A 203 -3.47 1.31 16.80
N ALA A 204 -4.04 0.29 16.15
CA ALA A 204 -5.31 0.44 15.46
C ALA A 204 -6.47 0.80 16.42
N ARG A 205 -6.38 0.43 17.70
CA ARG A 205 -7.41 0.72 18.72
C ARG A 205 -7.72 2.21 18.84
N SER A 206 -6.76 3.07 18.48
CA SER A 206 -6.88 4.53 18.55
C SER A 206 -6.82 5.20 17.17
N CYS A 207 -6.78 4.44 16.08
CA CYS A 207 -6.69 4.99 14.73
C CYS A 207 -8.07 5.31 14.17
N ASN A 208 -8.33 6.58 13.80
CA ASN A 208 -9.61 6.97 13.22
C ASN A 208 -9.97 6.20 11.96
N SER A 209 -8.98 5.78 11.15
CA SER A 209 -9.25 4.94 9.99
C SER A 209 -9.82 3.58 10.41
N TYR A 210 -9.22 2.92 11.41
CA TYR A 210 -9.79 1.68 11.96
C TYR A 210 -11.18 1.91 12.57
N LEU A 211 -11.34 2.97 13.36
CA LEU A 211 -12.59 3.24 14.08
C LEU A 211 -13.77 3.52 13.14
N THR A 212 -13.53 4.09 11.98
CA THR A 212 -14.57 4.42 11.00
C THR A 212 -14.82 3.34 9.96
N ILE A 213 -13.89 2.40 9.77
CA ILE A 213 -13.99 1.37 8.71
C ILE A 213 -14.26 -0.01 9.31
N GLU A 214 -13.43 -0.41 10.28
CA GLU A 214 -13.33 -1.80 10.74
C GLU A 214 -14.02 -2.03 12.09
N HIS A 215 -14.08 -1.00 12.94
CA HIS A 215 -14.67 -1.12 14.28
C HIS A 215 -16.16 -1.46 14.19
N ARG A 216 -16.61 -2.34 15.08
CA ARG A 216 -18.02 -2.68 15.24
C ARG A 216 -18.43 -2.48 16.70
N GLY A 217 -19.59 -1.89 16.90
CA GLY A 217 -20.11 -1.54 18.23
C GLY A 217 -19.89 -0.07 18.58
N ASP A 218 -20.07 0.27 19.85
CA ASP A 218 -19.94 1.64 20.35
C ASP A 218 -18.50 2.12 20.28
N LEU A 219 -18.32 3.37 19.90
CA LEU A 219 -17.01 4.00 19.91
C LEU A 219 -16.51 4.21 21.34
N PRO A 220 -15.22 4.03 21.61
CA PRO A 220 -14.65 4.32 22.92
C PRO A 220 -14.94 5.75 23.36
N ALA A 221 -15.33 5.93 24.62
CA ALA A 221 -15.66 7.25 25.17
C ALA A 221 -14.46 8.21 25.06
N GLY A 222 -14.74 9.45 24.70
CA GLY A 222 -13.74 10.53 24.62
C GLY A 222 -12.88 10.52 23.35
N LEU A 223 -13.13 9.63 22.38
CA LEU A 223 -12.47 9.68 21.08
C LEU A 223 -13.09 10.75 20.18
N SER A 224 -12.23 11.52 19.52
CA SER A 224 -12.62 12.41 18.43
C SER A 224 -12.33 11.76 17.09
N LEU A 225 -13.33 11.69 16.22
CA LEU A 225 -13.18 11.29 14.83
C LEU A 225 -12.78 12.48 13.93
N ASP A 226 -12.64 13.68 14.50
CA ASP A 226 -12.28 14.89 13.76
C ASP A 226 -13.20 15.18 12.56
N GLY A 227 -14.50 14.90 12.71
CA GLY A 227 -15.49 15.05 11.65
C GLY A 227 -15.42 13.96 10.57
N ARG A 228 -14.54 12.96 10.67
CA ARG A 228 -14.45 11.89 9.69
C ARG A 228 -15.53 10.84 9.89
N ILE A 229 -16.16 10.41 8.80
CA ILE A 229 -17.13 9.32 8.79
C ILE A 229 -16.57 8.05 8.12
N TYR A 230 -15.58 8.17 7.23
CA TYR A 230 -14.97 7.02 6.59
C TYR A 230 -13.50 7.26 6.27
N GLY A 231 -12.62 6.52 6.93
CA GLY A 231 -11.16 6.65 6.77
C GLY A 231 -10.58 7.91 7.42
N CYS A 232 -9.27 8.08 7.34
CA CYS A 232 -8.57 9.22 7.90
C CYS A 232 -7.25 9.46 7.20
N ASP A 233 -7.05 10.66 6.65
CA ASP A 233 -5.82 11.06 5.94
C ASP A 233 -4.93 12.00 6.74
N ILE A 234 -5.26 12.35 7.97
CA ILE A 234 -4.58 13.43 8.72
C ILE A 234 -3.06 13.23 8.77
N CYS A 235 -2.59 12.01 9.02
CA CYS A 235 -1.16 11.72 9.05
C CYS A 235 -0.49 11.82 7.66
N GLN A 236 -1.23 11.66 6.58
CA GLN A 236 -0.76 11.84 5.20
C GLN A 236 -0.79 13.32 4.80
N ASP A 237 -1.84 14.05 5.19
CA ASP A 237 -2.05 15.44 4.81
C ASP A 237 -0.96 16.37 5.36
N VAL A 238 -0.46 16.08 6.57
CA VAL A 238 0.63 16.86 7.17
C VAL A 238 2.01 16.44 6.67
N CYS A 239 2.11 15.35 5.88
CA CYS A 239 3.39 14.86 5.40
C CYS A 239 3.94 15.78 4.30
N PRO A 240 5.19 16.29 4.42
CA PRO A 240 5.77 17.16 3.42
C PRO A 240 5.81 16.54 2.01
N HIS A 241 5.94 15.21 1.92
CA HIS A 241 5.99 14.50 0.64
C HIS A 241 4.66 14.50 -0.12
N ASN A 242 3.54 14.85 0.52
CA ASN A 242 2.23 14.93 -0.13
C ASN A 242 1.85 16.35 -0.60
N ARG A 243 2.72 17.37 -0.35
CA ARG A 243 2.38 18.78 -0.63
C ARG A 243 2.47 19.16 -2.10
N ALA A 244 3.33 18.53 -2.87
CA ALA A 244 3.76 19.02 -4.20
C ALA A 244 3.12 18.29 -5.38
N ALA A 245 2.14 17.44 -5.13
CA ALA A 245 1.71 16.51 -6.16
C ALA A 245 0.35 16.86 -6.73
N GLY A 246 0.20 16.72 -8.05
CA GLY A 246 -1.07 16.84 -8.77
C GLY A 246 -2.06 15.73 -8.40
N SER A 247 -3.18 15.66 -9.10
CA SER A 247 -4.15 14.56 -8.99
C SER A 247 -3.72 13.35 -9.82
N THR A 248 -4.28 12.16 -9.48
CA THR A 248 -4.10 10.95 -10.27
C THR A 248 -4.53 11.12 -11.71
N ALA A 249 -3.86 10.41 -12.62
CA ALA A 249 -4.27 10.27 -14.01
C ALA A 249 -5.23 9.09 -14.25
N ILE A 250 -5.51 8.28 -13.23
CA ILE A 250 -6.42 7.13 -13.32
C ILE A 250 -7.85 7.64 -13.15
N ALA A 251 -8.62 7.58 -14.24
CA ALA A 251 -9.96 8.17 -14.28
C ALA A 251 -10.92 7.52 -13.26
N GLU A 252 -10.79 6.24 -13.01
CA GLU A 252 -11.61 5.48 -12.07
C GLU A 252 -11.41 5.94 -10.62
N PHE A 253 -10.30 6.58 -10.30
CA PHE A 253 -10.04 7.17 -8.97
C PHE A 253 -10.51 8.62 -8.85
N ALA A 254 -11.15 9.16 -9.91
CA ALA A 254 -11.78 10.48 -9.82
C ALA A 254 -12.95 10.45 -8.81
N PRO A 255 -13.11 11.51 -8.01
CA PRO A 255 -14.20 11.60 -7.04
C PRO A 255 -15.57 11.48 -7.70
N SER A 256 -16.41 10.61 -7.19
CA SER A 256 -17.82 10.47 -7.59
C SER A 256 -18.59 11.73 -7.24
N ASP A 257 -19.35 12.28 -8.21
CA ASP A 257 -20.19 13.46 -7.95
C ASP A 257 -21.27 13.19 -6.89
N ALA A 258 -21.79 11.96 -6.83
CA ALA A 258 -22.75 11.56 -5.80
C ALA A 258 -22.15 11.63 -4.39
N LEU A 259 -20.90 11.15 -4.23
CA LEU A 259 -20.21 11.21 -2.95
C LEU A 259 -19.84 12.66 -2.58
N MET A 260 -19.41 13.44 -3.57
CA MET A 260 -19.04 14.85 -3.35
C MET A 260 -20.22 15.76 -3.01
N ALA A 261 -21.45 15.32 -3.22
CA ALA A 261 -22.69 16.05 -2.87
C ALA A 261 -23.20 15.75 -1.44
N LEU A 262 -22.54 14.86 -0.71
CA LEU A 262 -22.88 14.58 0.69
C LEU A 262 -22.36 15.70 1.60
N ASP A 263 -23.23 16.18 2.54
CA ASP A 263 -22.92 17.22 3.54
C ASP A 263 -22.56 16.61 4.91
#